data_3b7a0d24bdf7e4298978dfb670a5d384
#
_entry.id   3b7a0d24bdf7e4298978dfb670a5d384
#
_cell.length_a   1.000
_cell.length_b   1.000
_cell.length_c   1.000
_cell.angle_alpha   90.00
_cell.angle_beta   90.00
_cell.angle_gamma   90.00
#
_symmetry.space_group_name_H-M   'P 1'
#
loop_
_entity.id
_entity.type
_entity.pdbx_description
1 polymer ?
#
loop_
_entity_poly.entity_id
_entity_poly.type
_entity_poly.pdbx_seq_one_letter_code
_entity_poly.pdbx_strand_id
1 'polypeptide(L)'
;MRKSGILMHLASLPSEYGVGTMGAAARKFADFLSDAGQQYWQLLPICPTSYGDSPYQSFSTFAGNPYFIDLDLLASEGLLDKKEYVSVNWGDDVSRIDYGRLYEQRYPVLKLAAKRFLENEPEDFETFCELQAFWLEDYALFMTLKDTHGGCSWWQWEDELKRRDHSAIDKVRETMAEQIAFWKVLQYFFFRQWKSLKQYVNDKGIDFIGDLPIYVSQDSVDVWAHPELFQLDENLMPKEVSGCPPDGFSATGQLWGNPLFDWDKMAEDDYAWWVGRIDYFCHIYDVLRIDHFRGFDSYFAIPYGAETAKDGYWKQGPGMKLFNAVEAKICKQPIIAEDLGFLTDSVKKLLADSGFPGMKVFELGFDSRDTNGNGYQPHNFIRDCVAYTGTHDNDTIQGWFASADPVDTEWAREYFRLTKEEGYHWGMMRGIWASASELAIVQAQDILGLGHEARMNTPSTVGNNWCWRAKRGVFNDRLAAKLYQAAELYERLPR
;
A
#
# COMPACT_ATOMS: atom_id res chain seq x y z
N MET A 1 6.53 -19.01 16.84
CA MET A 1 6.71 -17.98 17.90
C MET A 1 5.72 -16.88 17.62
N ARG A 2 4.96 -16.39 18.61
CA ARG A 2 4.02 -15.29 18.37
C ARG A 2 4.77 -13.99 18.23
N LYS A 3 4.34 -13.14 17.31
CA LYS A 3 4.98 -11.88 16.95
C LYS A 3 3.97 -10.75 16.95
N SER A 4 4.44 -9.51 16.98
CA SER A 4 3.61 -8.32 16.87
C SER A 4 4.26 -7.25 15.98
N GLY A 5 3.42 -6.38 15.44
CA GLY A 5 3.86 -5.26 14.60
C GLY A 5 2.84 -4.13 14.57
N ILE A 6 3.23 -3.06 13.90
CA ILE A 6 2.43 -1.84 13.78
C ILE A 6 2.23 -1.49 12.31
N LEU A 7 0.97 -1.22 11.95
CA LEU A 7 0.62 -0.64 10.65
C LEU A 7 0.79 0.89 10.73
N MET A 8 1.76 1.41 9.99
CA MET A 8 2.05 2.84 9.90
C MET A 8 2.61 3.18 8.53
N HIS A 9 1.85 3.85 7.69
CA HIS A 9 2.32 4.23 6.35
C HIS A 9 3.42 5.29 6.41
N LEU A 10 4.37 5.26 5.47
CA LEU A 10 5.45 6.27 5.40
C LEU A 10 4.92 7.69 5.32
N ALA A 11 3.88 7.93 4.49
CA ALA A 11 3.24 9.23 4.35
C ALA A 11 2.77 9.82 5.69
N SER A 12 2.36 8.95 6.62
CA SER A 12 1.78 9.33 7.92
C SER A 12 2.81 9.62 9.00
N LEU A 13 4.10 9.48 8.73
CA LEU A 13 5.16 9.85 9.65
C LEU A 13 5.23 11.38 9.85
N PRO A 14 5.66 11.85 11.03
CA PRO A 14 5.88 13.28 11.26
C PRO A 14 6.89 13.87 10.28
N SER A 15 6.60 15.04 9.72
CA SER A 15 7.51 15.73 8.81
C SER A 15 7.30 17.23 8.84
N GLU A 16 8.35 17.99 8.59
CA GLU A 16 8.29 19.46 8.34
C GLU A 16 7.89 19.76 6.89
N TYR A 17 7.97 18.77 5.98
CA TYR A 17 7.88 18.97 4.54
C TYR A 17 6.61 18.35 3.95
N GLY A 18 5.50 18.47 4.67
CA GLY A 18 4.16 18.16 4.15
C GLY A 18 3.76 16.68 4.14
N VAL A 19 4.71 15.75 4.12
CA VAL A 19 4.50 14.30 4.05
C VAL A 19 5.63 13.56 4.75
N GLY A 20 5.35 12.40 5.31
CA GLY A 20 6.40 11.53 5.86
C GLY A 20 7.37 11.04 4.78
N THR A 21 8.64 10.89 5.14
CA THR A 21 9.72 10.53 4.22
C THR A 21 10.64 9.46 4.80
N MET A 22 11.55 8.93 4.00
CA MET A 22 12.52 7.90 4.39
C MET A 22 13.72 8.44 5.20
N GLY A 23 13.58 9.64 5.79
CA GLY A 23 14.63 10.32 6.55
C GLY A 23 14.62 10.01 8.04
N ALA A 24 14.96 11.04 8.83
CA ALA A 24 15.14 10.93 10.28
C ALA A 24 13.88 10.48 11.03
N ALA A 25 12.69 10.87 10.57
CA ALA A 25 11.44 10.48 11.23
C ALA A 25 11.16 8.99 11.08
N ALA A 26 11.46 8.39 9.91
CA ALA A 26 11.32 6.96 9.68
C ALA A 26 12.29 6.15 10.57
N ARG A 27 13.54 6.61 10.69
CA ARG A 27 14.53 5.96 11.60
C ARG A 27 14.11 6.05 13.05
N LYS A 28 13.61 7.21 13.52
CA LYS A 28 13.07 7.35 14.88
C LYS A 28 11.86 6.47 15.14
N PHE A 29 11.02 6.25 14.14
CA PHE A 29 9.91 5.31 14.28
C PHE A 29 10.41 3.87 14.37
N ALA A 30 11.44 3.50 13.61
CA ALA A 30 12.09 2.19 13.75
C ALA A 30 12.73 2.00 15.14
N ASP A 31 13.36 3.06 15.71
CA ASP A 31 13.87 3.05 17.08
C ASP A 31 12.73 2.80 18.08
N PHE A 32 11.62 3.54 17.94
CA PHE A 32 10.42 3.34 18.76
C PHE A 32 9.86 1.91 18.66
N LEU A 33 9.78 1.32 17.45
CA LEU A 33 9.34 -0.06 17.27
C LEU A 33 10.24 -1.06 17.99
N SER A 34 11.56 -0.87 17.89
CA SER A 34 12.55 -1.70 18.57
C SER A 34 12.39 -1.61 20.09
N ASP A 35 12.29 -0.40 20.63
CA ASP A 35 12.11 -0.15 22.07
C ASP A 35 10.76 -0.68 22.57
N ALA A 36 9.75 -0.73 21.70
CA ALA A 36 8.44 -1.30 21.97
C ALA A 36 8.37 -2.82 21.78
N GLY A 37 9.48 -3.50 21.45
CA GLY A 37 9.53 -4.94 21.24
C GLY A 37 8.75 -5.44 20.03
N GLN A 38 8.50 -4.56 19.04
CA GLN A 38 7.80 -4.91 17.82
C GLN A 38 8.76 -5.51 16.78
N GLN A 39 8.28 -6.47 16.00
CA GLN A 39 9.10 -7.20 15.03
C GLN A 39 8.66 -6.92 13.59
N TYR A 40 7.54 -6.23 13.39
CA TYR A 40 7.04 -5.88 12.06
C TYR A 40 6.60 -4.43 11.98
N TRP A 41 6.97 -3.82 10.86
CA TRP A 41 6.45 -2.54 10.41
C TRP A 41 5.67 -2.76 9.12
N GLN A 42 4.33 -2.69 9.20
CA GLN A 42 3.50 -2.81 8.00
C GLN A 42 3.28 -1.46 7.34
N LEU A 43 3.45 -1.44 6.03
CA LEU A 43 3.24 -0.29 5.15
C LEU A 43 2.04 -0.53 4.24
N LEU A 44 1.45 0.54 3.73
CA LEU A 44 0.61 0.54 2.54
C LEU A 44 1.51 0.60 1.30
N PRO A 45 0.99 0.41 0.05
CA PRO A 45 1.80 0.50 -1.14
C PRO A 45 2.62 1.79 -1.19
N ILE A 46 3.92 1.68 -1.52
CA ILE A 46 4.84 2.82 -1.59
C ILE A 46 5.05 3.32 -3.02
N CYS A 47 4.17 2.93 -3.93
CA CYS A 47 4.16 3.35 -5.31
C CYS A 47 3.63 4.79 -5.49
N PRO A 48 3.92 5.46 -6.64
CA PRO A 48 3.40 6.80 -6.92
C PRO A 48 1.87 6.83 -6.86
N THR A 49 1.30 7.83 -6.20
CA THR A 49 -0.15 8.02 -6.18
C THR A 49 -0.61 8.76 -7.43
N SER A 50 -1.79 8.39 -7.94
CA SER A 50 -2.46 9.07 -9.05
C SER A 50 -3.57 9.99 -8.53
N TYR A 51 -4.51 10.34 -9.39
CA TYR A 51 -5.69 11.12 -9.01
C TYR A 51 -6.47 10.44 -7.87
N GLY A 52 -6.79 11.20 -6.82
CA GLY A 52 -7.48 10.71 -5.61
C GLY A 52 -6.52 10.27 -4.49
N ASP A 53 -5.20 10.41 -4.70
CA ASP A 53 -4.14 10.23 -3.70
C ASP A 53 -4.05 8.82 -3.09
N SER A 54 -4.83 7.86 -3.62
CA SER A 54 -4.83 6.48 -3.15
C SER A 54 -3.53 5.75 -3.52
N PRO A 55 -2.84 5.12 -2.57
CA PRO A 55 -1.68 4.29 -2.88
C PRO A 55 -2.06 3.01 -3.67
N TYR A 56 -3.35 2.66 -3.72
CA TYR A 56 -3.88 1.54 -4.50
C TYR A 56 -4.24 1.91 -5.95
N GLN A 57 -4.19 3.21 -6.27
CA GLN A 57 -4.36 3.73 -7.64
C GLN A 57 -3.04 4.40 -8.03
N SER A 58 -2.11 3.63 -8.57
CA SER A 58 -0.76 4.09 -8.87
C SER A 58 -0.53 4.27 -10.37
N PHE A 59 0.35 5.21 -10.74
CA PHE A 59 0.86 5.35 -12.12
C PHE A 59 1.79 4.20 -12.54
N SER A 60 2.33 3.45 -11.59
CA SER A 60 3.17 2.29 -11.84
C SER A 60 3.16 1.35 -10.64
N THR A 61 3.06 0.05 -10.89
CA THR A 61 3.20 -0.94 -9.83
C THR A 61 4.64 -1.08 -9.33
N PHE A 62 5.65 -0.77 -10.14
CA PHE A 62 7.08 -0.98 -9.81
C PHE A 62 7.77 0.25 -9.25
N ALA A 63 7.35 1.45 -9.65
CA ALA A 63 8.02 2.68 -9.24
C ALA A 63 7.79 3.03 -7.77
N GLY A 64 8.78 3.69 -7.16
CA GLY A 64 8.65 4.28 -5.84
C GLY A 64 8.05 5.69 -5.89
N ASN A 65 7.30 6.06 -4.85
CA ASN A 65 6.64 7.37 -4.76
C ASN A 65 7.66 8.48 -4.49
N PRO A 66 7.83 9.44 -5.41
CA PRO A 66 8.79 10.55 -5.22
C PRO A 66 8.50 11.42 -3.98
N TYR A 67 7.26 11.40 -3.46
CA TYR A 67 6.93 12.12 -2.24
C TYR A 67 7.67 11.60 -1.01
N PHE A 68 8.12 10.35 -0.99
CA PHE A 68 8.84 9.76 0.14
C PHE A 68 10.35 10.02 0.12
N ILE A 69 10.90 10.61 -0.95
CA ILE A 69 12.29 11.04 -1.01
C ILE A 69 12.53 12.12 0.05
N ASP A 70 13.47 11.90 0.95
CA ASP A 70 13.79 12.84 2.01
C ASP A 70 14.70 13.97 1.50
N LEU A 71 14.26 15.22 1.70
CA LEU A 71 14.98 16.41 1.22
C LEU A 71 16.22 16.73 2.05
N ASP A 72 16.21 16.43 3.35
CA ASP A 72 17.38 16.62 4.21
C ASP A 72 18.52 15.64 3.85
N LEU A 73 18.19 14.42 3.41
CA LEU A 73 19.18 13.49 2.87
C LEU A 73 19.79 14.02 1.58
N LEU A 74 18.99 14.53 0.64
CA LEU A 74 19.50 15.16 -0.57
C LEU A 74 20.36 16.39 -0.28
N ALA A 75 20.01 17.18 0.74
CA ALA A 75 20.80 18.31 1.18
C ALA A 75 22.14 17.88 1.80
N SER A 76 22.17 16.79 2.58
CA SER A 76 23.40 16.23 3.14
C SER A 76 24.39 15.74 2.09
N GLU A 77 23.88 15.39 0.90
CA GLU A 77 24.65 14.98 -0.28
C GLU A 77 25.09 16.16 -1.18
N GLY A 78 24.72 17.38 -0.80
CA GLY A 78 25.03 18.60 -1.57
C GLY A 78 24.13 18.84 -2.78
N LEU A 79 23.06 18.05 -2.93
CA LEU A 79 22.11 18.17 -4.04
C LEU A 79 21.05 19.27 -3.82
N LEU A 80 20.86 19.71 -2.56
CA LEU A 80 19.96 20.80 -2.19
C LEU A 80 20.61 21.71 -1.16
N ASP A 81 20.30 23.00 -1.20
CA ASP A 81 20.51 23.93 -0.08
C ASP A 81 19.25 23.98 0.79
N LYS A 82 19.40 23.98 2.12
CA LYS A 82 18.24 24.05 3.05
C LYS A 82 17.30 25.22 2.77
N LYS A 83 17.82 26.38 2.35
CA LYS A 83 17.01 27.56 1.99
C LYS A 83 16.04 27.33 0.83
N GLU A 84 16.27 26.31 0.00
CA GLU A 84 15.45 26.03 -1.19
C GLU A 84 14.16 25.30 -0.87
N TYR A 85 14.05 24.67 0.30
CA TYR A 85 12.87 23.90 0.68
C TYR A 85 12.31 24.19 2.08
N VAL A 86 13.11 24.74 3.01
CA VAL A 86 12.63 25.00 4.39
C VAL A 86 11.58 26.12 4.43
N SER A 87 11.68 27.12 3.55
CA SER A 87 10.73 28.23 3.47
C SER A 87 9.49 27.97 2.60
N VAL A 88 9.42 26.79 1.97
CA VAL A 88 8.27 26.39 1.15
C VAL A 88 7.07 26.10 2.07
N ASN A 89 5.88 26.55 1.67
CA ASN A 89 4.65 26.19 2.37
C ASN A 89 4.19 24.79 1.94
N TRP A 90 4.41 23.81 2.82
CA TRP A 90 4.07 22.41 2.61
C TRP A 90 2.67 22.01 3.08
N GLY A 91 1.87 22.95 3.56
CA GLY A 91 0.55 22.76 4.14
C GLY A 91 0.42 23.46 5.49
N ASP A 92 -0.80 23.76 5.89
CA ASP A 92 -1.08 24.55 7.09
C ASP A 92 -1.41 23.65 8.31
N ASP A 93 -1.74 22.36 8.08
CA ASP A 93 -2.05 21.39 9.14
C ASP A 93 -0.97 20.30 9.23
N VAL A 94 -0.24 20.28 10.34
CA VAL A 94 0.81 19.30 10.59
C VAL A 94 0.29 17.86 10.75
N SER A 95 -1.01 17.69 10.99
CA SER A 95 -1.66 16.39 11.15
C SER A 95 -2.29 15.85 9.87
N ARG A 96 -2.20 16.59 8.77
CA ARG A 96 -2.77 16.20 7.47
C ARG A 96 -1.81 16.48 6.32
N ILE A 97 -1.92 15.66 5.29
CA ILE A 97 -1.21 15.84 4.02
C ILE A 97 -2.08 16.71 3.11
N ASP A 98 -1.49 17.75 2.54
CA ASP A 98 -2.05 18.54 1.44
C ASP A 98 -1.38 18.08 0.14
N TYR A 99 -1.99 17.11 -0.53
CA TYR A 99 -1.44 16.55 -1.77
C TYR A 99 -1.39 17.57 -2.91
N GLY A 100 -2.32 18.53 -2.96
CA GLY A 100 -2.27 19.61 -3.95
C GLY A 100 -1.01 20.44 -3.81
N ARG A 101 -0.68 20.86 -2.58
CA ARG A 101 0.58 21.58 -2.31
C ARG A 101 1.82 20.71 -2.54
N LEU A 102 1.78 19.44 -2.21
CA LEU A 102 2.90 18.53 -2.52
C LEU A 102 3.14 18.47 -4.02
N TYR A 103 2.10 18.32 -4.83
CA TYR A 103 2.22 18.29 -6.27
C TYR A 103 2.85 19.57 -6.83
N GLU A 104 2.38 20.74 -6.38
CA GLU A 104 2.86 22.02 -6.85
C GLU A 104 4.28 22.35 -6.39
N GLN A 105 4.64 21.99 -5.16
CA GLN A 105 5.86 22.49 -4.51
C GLN A 105 7.00 21.49 -4.51
N ARG A 106 6.71 20.18 -4.44
CA ARG A 106 7.75 19.19 -4.24
C ARG A 106 8.54 18.86 -5.50
N TYR A 107 7.87 18.77 -6.63
CA TYR A 107 8.55 18.50 -7.90
C TYR A 107 9.54 19.62 -8.32
N PRO A 108 9.24 20.91 -8.17
CA PRO A 108 10.23 21.95 -8.39
C PRO A 108 11.51 21.81 -7.56
N VAL A 109 11.40 21.43 -6.26
CA VAL A 109 12.56 21.17 -5.40
C VAL A 109 13.33 19.92 -5.87
N LEU A 110 12.63 18.86 -6.20
CA LEU A 110 13.26 17.62 -6.72
C LEU A 110 13.94 17.85 -8.07
N LYS A 111 13.40 18.74 -8.93
CA LYS A 111 14.05 19.12 -10.21
C LYS A 111 15.39 19.81 -9.99
N LEU A 112 15.52 20.65 -8.95
CA LEU A 112 16.81 21.26 -8.60
C LEU A 112 17.84 20.20 -8.18
N ALA A 113 17.43 19.26 -7.34
CA ALA A 113 18.31 18.16 -6.92
C ALA A 113 18.73 17.28 -8.09
N ALA A 114 17.78 16.88 -8.94
CA ALA A 114 18.06 16.03 -10.10
C ALA A 114 18.98 16.73 -11.09
N LYS A 115 18.81 18.04 -11.34
CA LYS A 115 19.71 18.79 -12.22
C LYS A 115 21.16 18.74 -11.72
N ARG A 116 21.39 19.02 -10.42
CA ARG A 116 22.73 18.97 -9.83
C ARG A 116 23.32 17.58 -9.84
N PHE A 117 22.49 16.56 -9.65
CA PHE A 117 22.89 15.16 -9.73
C PHE A 117 23.43 14.81 -11.12
N LEU A 118 22.72 15.20 -12.18
CA LEU A 118 23.09 14.94 -13.57
C LEU A 118 24.35 15.73 -14.02
N GLU A 119 24.75 16.80 -13.32
CA GLU A 119 26.01 17.52 -13.58
C GLU A 119 27.23 16.72 -13.13
N ASN A 120 27.09 15.78 -12.18
CA ASN A 120 28.15 14.93 -11.63
C ASN A 120 27.59 13.53 -11.34
N GLU A 121 27.12 12.87 -12.37
CA GLU A 121 26.45 11.58 -12.30
C GLU A 121 27.40 10.49 -11.78
N PRO A 122 27.03 9.76 -10.71
CA PRO A 122 27.86 8.66 -10.20
C PRO A 122 27.71 7.39 -11.06
N GLU A 123 28.76 6.58 -11.11
CA GLU A 123 28.83 5.34 -11.91
C GLU A 123 27.70 4.32 -11.58
N ASP A 124 27.22 4.29 -10.33
CA ASP A 124 26.18 3.36 -9.90
C ASP A 124 24.76 3.75 -10.39
N PHE A 125 24.58 4.96 -10.93
CA PHE A 125 23.31 5.36 -11.55
C PHE A 125 23.06 4.63 -12.88
N GLU A 126 24.07 4.51 -13.72
CA GLU A 126 23.97 3.72 -14.96
C GLU A 126 23.64 2.26 -14.66
N THR A 127 24.36 1.67 -13.69
CA THR A 127 24.08 0.31 -13.22
C THR A 127 22.65 0.16 -12.70
N PHE A 128 22.14 1.14 -11.95
CA PHE A 128 20.75 1.14 -11.50
C PHE A 128 19.78 1.16 -12.68
N CYS A 129 20.00 2.03 -13.67
CA CYS A 129 19.16 2.12 -14.86
C CYS A 129 19.16 0.80 -15.65
N GLU A 130 20.29 0.15 -15.81
CA GLU A 130 20.40 -1.15 -16.48
C GLU A 130 19.65 -2.26 -15.74
N LEU A 131 19.85 -2.36 -14.42
CA LEU A 131 19.18 -3.38 -13.59
C LEU A 131 17.67 -3.20 -13.52
N GLN A 132 17.18 -1.97 -13.62
CA GLN A 132 15.76 -1.63 -13.55
C GLN A 132 15.11 -1.37 -14.91
N ALA A 133 15.83 -1.60 -16.02
CA ALA A 133 15.39 -1.26 -17.37
C ALA A 133 14.05 -1.88 -17.75
N PHE A 134 13.68 -3.05 -17.18
CA PHE A 134 12.46 -3.79 -17.50
C PHE A 134 11.15 -3.03 -17.14
N TRP A 135 11.23 -2.00 -16.29
CA TRP A 135 10.09 -1.13 -15.94
C TRP A 135 10.46 0.37 -16.00
N LEU A 136 11.70 0.73 -15.67
CA LEU A 136 12.12 2.11 -15.46
C LEU A 136 12.07 2.95 -16.74
N GLU A 137 12.43 2.36 -17.88
CA GLU A 137 12.43 3.03 -19.19
C GLU A 137 11.00 3.47 -19.56
N ASP A 138 10.04 2.57 -19.46
CA ASP A 138 8.64 2.86 -19.79
C ASP A 138 8.00 3.79 -18.76
N TYR A 139 8.34 3.65 -17.48
CA TYR A 139 7.87 4.57 -16.43
C TYR A 139 8.34 6.00 -16.65
N ALA A 140 9.64 6.20 -16.90
CA ALA A 140 10.19 7.54 -17.09
C ALA A 140 9.61 8.20 -18.35
N LEU A 141 9.42 7.43 -19.42
CA LEU A 141 8.77 7.88 -20.64
C LEU A 141 7.31 8.25 -20.40
N PHE A 142 6.54 7.37 -19.73
CA PHE A 142 5.14 7.60 -19.38
C PHE A 142 4.95 8.87 -18.57
N MET A 143 5.74 9.05 -17.52
CA MET A 143 5.65 10.26 -16.67
C MET A 143 6.06 11.52 -17.41
N THR A 144 7.03 11.43 -18.32
CA THR A 144 7.40 12.57 -19.21
C THR A 144 6.24 12.95 -20.11
N LEU A 145 5.55 11.97 -20.71
CA LEU A 145 4.38 12.22 -21.52
C LEU A 145 3.21 12.78 -20.69
N LYS A 146 3.00 12.27 -19.48
CA LYS A 146 2.01 12.82 -18.53
C LYS A 146 2.26 14.31 -18.27
N ASP A 147 3.50 14.70 -17.98
CA ASP A 147 3.87 16.09 -17.71
C ASP A 147 3.62 16.98 -18.92
N THR A 148 3.97 16.54 -20.12
CA THR A 148 3.81 17.33 -21.35
C THR A 148 2.38 17.44 -21.84
N HIS A 149 1.50 16.54 -21.42
CA HIS A 149 0.07 16.55 -21.70
C HIS A 149 -0.77 17.08 -20.53
N GLY A 150 -0.17 17.85 -19.61
CA GLY A 150 -0.89 18.47 -18.50
C GLY A 150 -1.51 17.49 -17.51
N GLY A 151 -0.96 16.28 -17.38
CA GLY A 151 -1.43 15.24 -16.48
C GLY A 151 -2.66 14.47 -16.96
N CYS A 152 -3.16 14.71 -18.20
CA CYS A 152 -4.30 13.96 -18.71
C CYS A 152 -3.99 12.46 -18.84
N SER A 153 -5.03 11.64 -18.84
CA SER A 153 -4.91 10.19 -18.94
C SER A 153 -4.34 9.76 -20.29
N TRP A 154 -3.53 8.68 -20.31
CA TRP A 154 -2.80 8.24 -21.49
C TRP A 154 -3.73 7.89 -22.70
N TRP A 155 -4.96 7.48 -22.48
CA TRP A 155 -5.92 7.22 -23.57
C TRP A 155 -6.45 8.50 -24.23
N GLN A 156 -6.10 9.67 -23.72
CA GLN A 156 -6.41 10.98 -24.32
C GLN A 156 -5.24 11.56 -25.12
N TRP A 157 -4.07 10.87 -25.14
CA TRP A 157 -2.93 11.27 -25.97
C TRP A 157 -3.18 11.01 -27.45
N GLU A 158 -2.33 11.56 -28.30
CA GLU A 158 -2.34 11.30 -29.73
C GLU A 158 -2.26 9.79 -29.99
N ASP A 159 -2.96 9.30 -31.02
CA ASP A 159 -3.13 7.86 -31.27
C ASP A 159 -1.77 7.13 -31.41
N GLU A 160 -0.78 7.79 -32.01
CA GLU A 160 0.59 7.29 -32.16
C GLU A 160 1.28 7.06 -30.81
N LEU A 161 1.09 7.97 -29.84
CA LEU A 161 1.65 7.85 -28.49
C LEU A 161 0.82 6.87 -27.64
N LYS A 162 -0.48 6.93 -27.74
CA LYS A 162 -1.40 6.01 -27.09
C LYS A 162 -1.11 4.57 -27.46
N ARG A 163 -0.84 4.29 -28.75
CA ARG A 163 -0.53 2.95 -29.29
C ARG A 163 0.94 2.60 -29.29
N ARG A 164 1.79 3.48 -28.75
CA ARG A 164 3.25 3.28 -28.65
C ARG A 164 3.89 3.05 -30.04
N ASP A 165 3.51 3.82 -31.06
CA ASP A 165 4.17 3.77 -32.36
C ASP A 165 5.68 4.00 -32.18
N HIS A 166 6.50 3.11 -32.74
CA HIS A 166 7.94 3.13 -32.53
C HIS A 166 8.58 4.46 -32.93
N SER A 167 8.15 5.05 -34.06
CA SER A 167 8.73 6.31 -34.55
C SER A 167 8.33 7.50 -33.66
N ALA A 168 7.10 7.51 -33.13
CA ALA A 168 6.64 8.54 -32.19
C ALA A 168 7.37 8.43 -30.85
N ILE A 169 7.52 7.21 -30.32
CA ILE A 169 8.25 6.94 -29.08
C ILE A 169 9.72 7.32 -29.20
N ASP A 170 10.41 6.94 -30.28
CA ASP A 170 11.83 7.27 -30.50
C ASP A 170 12.03 8.78 -30.60
N LYS A 171 11.14 9.48 -31.26
CA LYS A 171 11.14 10.95 -31.30
C LYS A 171 11.03 11.57 -29.91
N VAL A 172 10.14 11.05 -29.05
CA VAL A 172 10.01 11.51 -27.67
C VAL A 172 11.30 11.26 -26.89
N ARG A 173 11.91 10.08 -27.03
CA ARG A 173 13.18 9.74 -26.38
C ARG A 173 14.30 10.70 -26.77
N GLU A 174 14.39 11.08 -28.04
CA GLU A 174 15.39 12.02 -28.53
C GLU A 174 15.11 13.45 -28.06
N THR A 175 13.87 13.92 -28.16
CA THR A 175 13.53 15.35 -27.91
C THR A 175 13.31 15.68 -26.44
N MET A 176 13.03 14.67 -25.60
CA MET A 176 12.70 14.84 -24.17
C MET A 176 13.65 14.08 -23.24
N ALA A 177 14.88 13.84 -23.68
CA ALA A 177 15.87 13.07 -22.92
C ALA A 177 16.12 13.61 -21.50
N GLU A 178 16.15 14.92 -21.31
CA GLU A 178 16.34 15.54 -19.99
C GLU A 178 15.17 15.27 -19.05
N GLN A 179 13.92 15.31 -19.55
CA GLN A 179 12.71 15.01 -18.76
C GLN A 179 12.64 13.53 -18.38
N ILE A 180 13.02 12.64 -19.31
CA ILE A 180 13.12 11.20 -19.04
C ILE A 180 14.20 10.94 -17.99
N ALA A 181 15.38 11.56 -18.11
CA ALA A 181 16.44 11.45 -17.12
C ALA A 181 16.01 11.92 -15.73
N PHE A 182 15.23 13.02 -15.64
CA PHE A 182 14.67 13.50 -14.38
C PHE A 182 13.86 12.40 -13.66
N TRP A 183 12.94 11.73 -14.37
CA TRP A 183 12.12 10.68 -13.76
C TRP A 183 12.95 9.45 -13.35
N LYS A 184 13.99 9.09 -14.12
CA LYS A 184 14.94 8.03 -13.72
C LYS A 184 15.72 8.41 -12.45
N VAL A 185 16.18 9.66 -12.34
CA VAL A 185 16.91 10.16 -11.16
C VAL A 185 16.03 10.11 -9.92
N LEU A 186 14.73 10.47 -10.02
CA LEU A 186 13.82 10.35 -8.89
C LEU A 186 13.69 8.91 -8.39
N GLN A 187 13.63 7.94 -9.29
CA GLN A 187 13.59 6.53 -8.91
C GLN A 187 14.91 6.09 -8.26
N TYR A 188 16.05 6.52 -8.80
CA TYR A 188 17.35 6.26 -8.18
C TYR A 188 17.42 6.84 -6.74
N PHE A 189 17.00 8.10 -6.52
CA PHE A 189 16.93 8.69 -5.17
C PHE A 189 16.04 7.89 -4.24
N PHE A 190 14.85 7.51 -4.71
CA PHE A 190 13.91 6.72 -3.94
C PHE A 190 14.52 5.37 -3.51
N PHE A 191 15.00 4.56 -4.44
CA PHE A 191 15.47 3.21 -4.13
C PHE A 191 16.76 3.21 -3.32
N ARG A 192 17.62 4.21 -3.49
CA ARG A 192 18.82 4.39 -2.66
C ARG A 192 18.44 4.71 -1.20
N GLN A 193 17.50 5.61 -1.00
CA GLN A 193 16.99 5.94 0.35
C GLN A 193 16.19 4.79 0.96
N TRP A 194 15.38 4.10 0.18
CA TRP A 194 14.64 2.91 0.61
C TRP A 194 15.58 1.80 1.08
N LYS A 195 16.58 1.45 0.27
CA LYS A 195 17.59 0.46 0.63
C LYS A 195 18.28 0.79 1.95
N SER A 196 18.65 2.07 2.15
CA SER A 196 19.27 2.54 3.39
C SER A 196 18.33 2.47 4.60
N LEU A 197 17.05 2.82 4.42
CA LEU A 197 16.05 2.71 5.48
C LEU A 197 15.76 1.24 5.80
N LYS A 198 15.56 0.39 4.79
CA LYS A 198 15.28 -1.03 4.97
C LYS A 198 16.39 -1.71 5.75
N GLN A 199 17.65 -1.48 5.38
CA GLN A 199 18.80 -2.00 6.11
C GLN A 199 18.80 -1.56 7.58
N TYR A 200 18.56 -0.26 7.85
CA TYR A 200 18.49 0.27 9.21
C TYR A 200 17.41 -0.40 10.06
N VAL A 201 16.24 -0.65 9.48
CA VAL A 201 15.10 -1.30 10.14
C VAL A 201 15.39 -2.78 10.40
N ASN A 202 15.91 -3.49 9.39
CA ASN A 202 16.27 -4.90 9.51
C ASN A 202 17.41 -5.13 10.53
N ASP A 203 18.39 -4.22 10.61
CA ASP A 203 19.47 -4.28 11.62
C ASP A 203 18.95 -4.19 13.06
N LYS A 204 17.72 -3.69 13.27
CA LYS A 204 17.02 -3.68 14.56
C LYS A 204 16.16 -4.92 14.80
N GLY A 205 16.19 -5.90 13.89
CA GLY A 205 15.37 -7.10 13.98
C GLY A 205 13.90 -6.88 13.64
N ILE A 206 13.60 -5.83 12.87
CA ILE A 206 12.25 -5.50 12.41
C ILE A 206 12.18 -5.75 10.91
N ASP A 207 11.13 -6.48 10.49
CA ASP A 207 10.84 -6.78 9.10
C ASP A 207 9.74 -5.86 8.56
N PHE A 208 9.83 -5.46 7.30
CA PHE A 208 8.77 -4.75 6.61
C PHE A 208 7.73 -5.72 6.04
N ILE A 209 6.45 -5.47 6.36
CA ILE A 209 5.33 -6.04 5.62
C ILE A 209 4.90 -5.00 4.59
N GLY A 210 5.06 -5.32 3.30
CA GLY A 210 4.56 -4.50 2.21
C GLY A 210 3.18 -4.92 1.76
N ASP A 211 2.58 -4.13 0.89
CA ASP A 211 1.24 -4.34 0.38
C ASP A 211 1.22 -4.33 -1.15
N LEU A 212 0.67 -5.37 -1.76
CA LEU A 212 0.59 -5.55 -3.19
C LEU A 212 -0.87 -5.56 -3.63
N PRO A 213 -1.38 -4.45 -4.20
CA PRO A 213 -2.71 -4.42 -4.79
C PRO A 213 -2.88 -5.47 -5.89
N ILE A 214 -4.00 -6.20 -5.92
CA ILE A 214 -4.23 -7.15 -7.01
C ILE A 214 -4.31 -6.43 -8.36
N TYR A 215 -5.02 -5.31 -8.43
CA TYR A 215 -5.19 -4.55 -9.67
C TYR A 215 -4.19 -3.42 -9.81
N VAL A 216 -4.07 -2.91 -11.04
CA VAL A 216 -3.33 -1.69 -11.38
C VAL A 216 -4.31 -0.62 -11.86
N SER A 217 -3.93 0.64 -11.75
CA SER A 217 -4.76 1.76 -12.25
C SER A 217 -4.90 1.70 -13.76
N GLN A 218 -6.07 2.05 -14.30
CA GLN A 218 -6.24 2.24 -15.74
C GLN A 218 -5.24 3.29 -16.27
N ASP A 219 -5.05 4.38 -15.53
CA ASP A 219 -4.09 5.43 -15.87
C ASP A 219 -2.71 5.11 -15.29
N SER A 220 -2.10 4.05 -15.81
CA SER A 220 -0.78 3.58 -15.39
C SER A 220 0.08 3.18 -16.58
N VAL A 221 1.38 3.20 -16.36
CA VAL A 221 2.34 2.65 -17.32
C VAL A 221 2.14 1.15 -17.53
N ASP A 222 1.68 0.44 -16.52
CA ASP A 222 1.44 -1.01 -16.57
C ASP A 222 0.43 -1.36 -17.67
N VAL A 223 -0.66 -0.60 -17.78
CA VAL A 223 -1.68 -0.79 -18.83
C VAL A 223 -1.22 -0.21 -20.16
N TRP A 224 -0.58 0.96 -20.18
CA TRP A 224 -0.10 1.59 -21.40
C TRP A 224 1.02 0.81 -22.08
N ALA A 225 1.94 0.24 -21.30
CA ALA A 225 3.07 -0.53 -21.83
C ALA A 225 2.71 -1.96 -22.24
N HIS A 226 1.73 -2.56 -21.55
CA HIS A 226 1.33 -3.97 -21.71
C HIS A 226 -0.18 -4.14 -21.87
N PRO A 227 -0.81 -3.45 -22.84
CA PRO A 227 -2.26 -3.51 -23.01
C PRO A 227 -2.79 -4.92 -23.31
N GLU A 228 -1.95 -5.81 -23.86
CA GLU A 228 -2.28 -7.20 -24.16
C GLU A 228 -2.54 -8.06 -22.92
N LEU A 229 -2.11 -7.60 -21.73
CA LEU A 229 -2.33 -8.29 -20.45
C LEU A 229 -3.70 -7.99 -19.83
N PHE A 230 -4.47 -7.10 -20.44
CA PHE A 230 -5.74 -6.60 -19.90
C PHE A 230 -6.91 -6.81 -20.87
N GLN A 231 -8.12 -6.92 -20.33
CA GLN A 231 -9.35 -7.06 -21.12
C GLN A 231 -9.78 -5.71 -21.71
N LEU A 232 -9.06 -5.25 -22.74
CA LEU A 232 -9.32 -3.99 -23.46
C LEU A 232 -10.04 -4.23 -24.80
N ASP A 233 -10.73 -3.19 -25.29
CA ASP A 233 -11.29 -3.13 -26.64
C ASP A 233 -10.24 -2.65 -27.67
N GLU A 234 -10.65 -2.49 -28.92
CA GLU A 234 -9.79 -2.00 -30.03
C GLU A 234 -9.33 -0.55 -29.85
N ASN A 235 -9.99 0.22 -28.99
CA ASN A 235 -9.62 1.59 -28.61
C ASN A 235 -8.75 1.65 -27.37
N LEU A 236 -8.33 0.50 -26.85
CA LEU A 236 -7.56 0.34 -25.61
C LEU A 236 -8.32 0.80 -24.35
N MET A 237 -9.66 0.74 -24.39
CA MET A 237 -10.51 1.02 -23.24
C MET A 237 -10.93 -0.29 -22.56
N PRO A 238 -11.08 -0.33 -21.23
CA PRO A 238 -11.54 -1.53 -20.55
C PRO A 238 -12.90 -1.99 -21.09
N LYS A 239 -13.07 -3.29 -21.29
CA LYS A 239 -14.39 -3.88 -21.56
C LYS A 239 -15.21 -3.95 -20.28
N GLU A 240 -14.52 -4.29 -19.20
CA GLU A 240 -15.04 -4.42 -17.85
C GLU A 240 -13.99 -3.97 -16.85
N VAL A 241 -14.44 -3.58 -15.65
CA VAL A 241 -13.57 -3.12 -14.57
C VAL A 241 -13.85 -3.87 -13.28
N SER A 242 -12.91 -3.77 -12.36
CA SER A 242 -12.97 -4.41 -11.05
C SER A 242 -13.90 -3.70 -10.06
N GLY A 243 -14.35 -4.45 -9.08
CA GLY A 243 -15.12 -3.97 -7.95
C GLY A 243 -15.56 -5.08 -7.02
N CYS A 244 -16.52 -4.77 -6.15
CA CYS A 244 -17.19 -5.72 -5.27
C CYS A 244 -18.71 -5.63 -5.42
N PRO A 245 -19.45 -6.75 -5.27
CA PRO A 245 -20.90 -6.74 -5.31
C PRO A 245 -21.49 -5.91 -4.16
N PRO A 246 -22.78 -5.54 -4.26
CA PRO A 246 -23.53 -5.03 -3.13
C PRO A 246 -23.46 -5.97 -1.92
N ASP A 247 -23.22 -5.40 -0.75
CA ASP A 247 -23.11 -6.12 0.52
C ASP A 247 -23.71 -5.31 1.70
N GLY A 248 -23.46 -5.74 2.93
CA GLY A 248 -23.88 -5.03 4.14
C GLY A 248 -23.21 -3.68 4.38
N PHE A 249 -22.10 -3.40 3.72
CA PHE A 249 -21.35 -2.15 3.81
C PHE A 249 -21.71 -1.16 2.69
N SER A 250 -22.08 -1.67 1.50
CA SER A 250 -22.45 -0.85 0.34
C SER A 250 -23.62 -1.45 -0.41
N ALA A 251 -24.78 -0.78 -0.34
CA ALA A 251 -26.00 -1.19 -1.06
C ALA A 251 -25.87 -1.14 -2.60
N THR A 252 -24.86 -0.45 -3.12
CA THR A 252 -24.56 -0.35 -4.56
C THR A 252 -23.32 -1.13 -4.97
N GLY A 253 -22.66 -1.79 -4.01
CA GLY A 253 -21.34 -2.37 -4.18
C GLY A 253 -20.23 -1.33 -4.29
N GLN A 254 -19.04 -1.76 -4.62
CA GLN A 254 -17.88 -0.89 -4.82
C GLN A 254 -17.43 -0.98 -6.28
N LEU A 255 -17.34 0.15 -6.94
CA LEU A 255 -16.78 0.28 -8.30
C LEU A 255 -15.35 0.81 -8.17
N TRP A 256 -14.35 -0.05 -8.33
CA TRP A 256 -12.93 0.35 -8.20
C TRP A 256 -12.36 0.91 -9.49
N GLY A 257 -12.89 0.47 -10.64
CA GLY A 257 -12.55 1.05 -11.94
C GLY A 257 -11.25 0.57 -12.56
N ASN A 258 -10.54 -0.38 -11.95
CA ASN A 258 -9.31 -0.94 -12.50
C ASN A 258 -9.63 -1.89 -13.66
N PRO A 259 -8.86 -1.90 -14.76
CA PRO A 259 -9.02 -2.87 -15.84
C PRO A 259 -8.75 -4.30 -15.33
N LEU A 260 -9.48 -5.25 -15.89
CA LEU A 260 -9.34 -6.66 -15.52
C LEU A 260 -8.21 -7.30 -16.33
N PHE A 261 -7.47 -8.21 -15.70
CA PHE A 261 -6.43 -9.00 -16.36
C PHE A 261 -7.01 -10.00 -17.36
N ASP A 262 -6.34 -10.20 -18.47
CA ASP A 262 -6.57 -11.31 -19.39
C ASP A 262 -5.77 -12.54 -18.90
N TRP A 263 -6.39 -13.29 -17.99
CA TRP A 263 -5.74 -14.44 -17.37
C TRP A 263 -5.41 -15.57 -18.34
N ASP A 264 -6.18 -15.70 -19.44
CA ASP A 264 -5.91 -16.69 -20.48
C ASP A 264 -4.65 -16.30 -21.26
N LYS A 265 -4.51 -15.01 -21.59
CA LYS A 265 -3.30 -14.48 -22.23
C LYS A 265 -2.08 -14.61 -21.32
N MET A 266 -2.20 -14.28 -20.06
CA MET A 266 -1.10 -14.43 -19.09
C MET A 266 -0.69 -15.90 -18.87
N ALA A 267 -1.61 -16.85 -19.03
CA ALA A 267 -1.28 -18.27 -18.90
C ALA A 267 -0.42 -18.80 -20.06
N GLU A 268 -0.38 -18.12 -21.22
CA GLU A 268 0.43 -18.54 -22.38
C GLU A 268 1.95 -18.51 -22.09
N ASP A 269 2.39 -17.64 -21.14
CA ASP A 269 3.79 -17.48 -20.74
C ASP A 269 4.04 -17.82 -19.25
N ASP A 270 3.19 -18.69 -18.68
CA ASP A 270 3.25 -19.06 -17.24
C ASP A 270 3.13 -17.86 -16.31
N TYR A 271 2.29 -16.90 -16.63
CA TYR A 271 2.04 -15.69 -15.83
C TYR A 271 3.30 -14.85 -15.58
N ALA A 272 4.18 -14.74 -16.55
CA ALA A 272 5.52 -14.15 -16.39
C ALA A 272 5.49 -12.74 -15.78
N TRP A 273 4.53 -11.88 -16.17
CA TRP A 273 4.37 -10.55 -15.58
C TRP A 273 4.05 -10.59 -14.08
N TRP A 274 3.11 -11.46 -13.67
CA TRP A 274 2.73 -11.61 -12.26
C TRP A 274 3.86 -12.24 -11.43
N VAL A 275 4.54 -13.23 -11.96
CA VAL A 275 5.71 -13.84 -11.32
C VAL A 275 6.81 -12.79 -11.11
N GLY A 276 7.11 -12.00 -12.14
CA GLY A 276 8.08 -10.90 -12.04
C GLY A 276 7.65 -9.83 -11.03
N ARG A 277 6.35 -9.51 -10.95
CA ARG A 277 5.80 -8.56 -9.99
C ARG A 277 5.96 -9.05 -8.54
N ILE A 278 5.60 -10.28 -8.25
CA ILE A 278 5.76 -10.85 -6.91
C ILE A 278 7.24 -10.96 -6.54
N ASP A 279 8.09 -11.44 -7.45
CA ASP A 279 9.54 -11.52 -7.23
C ASP A 279 10.14 -10.16 -6.90
N TYR A 280 9.80 -9.13 -7.67
CA TYR A 280 10.25 -7.77 -7.43
C TYR A 280 9.89 -7.27 -6.02
N PHE A 281 8.63 -7.44 -5.62
CA PHE A 281 8.18 -6.99 -4.30
C PHE A 281 8.75 -7.81 -3.14
N CYS A 282 9.08 -9.07 -3.35
CA CYS A 282 9.82 -9.89 -2.38
C CYS A 282 11.26 -9.39 -2.14
N HIS A 283 11.83 -8.63 -3.09
CA HIS A 283 13.11 -7.93 -2.89
C HIS A 283 12.93 -6.55 -2.20
N ILE A 284 11.77 -5.91 -2.40
CA ILE A 284 11.46 -4.62 -1.77
C ILE A 284 11.10 -4.80 -0.29
N TYR A 285 10.31 -5.82 0.06
CA TYR A 285 9.83 -6.09 1.41
C TYR A 285 10.38 -7.41 1.96
N ASP A 286 10.18 -7.65 3.25
CA ASP A 286 10.54 -8.90 3.93
C ASP A 286 9.36 -9.88 3.97
N VAL A 287 8.15 -9.34 4.04
CA VAL A 287 6.88 -10.05 3.95
C VAL A 287 5.96 -9.30 3.00
N LEU A 288 5.22 -10.01 2.16
CA LEU A 288 4.30 -9.41 1.20
C LEU A 288 2.84 -9.71 1.58
N ARG A 289 2.04 -8.67 1.84
CA ARG A 289 0.58 -8.82 1.90
C ARG A 289 0.03 -8.68 0.48
N ILE A 290 -0.72 -9.66 0.03
CA ILE A 290 -1.45 -9.59 -1.23
C ILE A 290 -2.88 -9.13 -0.92
N ASP A 291 -3.21 -7.96 -1.44
CA ASP A 291 -4.52 -7.34 -1.31
C ASP A 291 -5.55 -8.06 -2.18
N HIS A 292 -6.79 -8.16 -1.68
CA HIS A 292 -7.91 -8.80 -2.35
C HIS A 292 -7.61 -10.21 -2.94
N PHE A 293 -7.00 -11.07 -2.13
CA PHE A 293 -6.56 -12.41 -2.53
C PHE A 293 -7.66 -13.26 -3.16
N ARG A 294 -8.92 -13.07 -2.74
CA ARG A 294 -10.05 -13.79 -3.34
C ARG A 294 -10.19 -13.57 -4.85
N GLY A 295 -9.70 -12.45 -5.39
CA GLY A 295 -9.74 -12.14 -6.81
C GLY A 295 -8.97 -13.14 -7.69
N PHE A 296 -8.05 -13.92 -7.10
CA PHE A 296 -7.37 -15.00 -7.81
C PHE A 296 -8.22 -16.28 -7.91
N ASP A 297 -9.19 -16.49 -7.02
CA ASP A 297 -10.21 -17.54 -7.19
C ASP A 297 -11.30 -17.07 -8.13
N SER A 298 -11.95 -15.99 -7.76
CA SER A 298 -13.03 -15.38 -8.53
C SER A 298 -13.06 -13.88 -8.30
N TYR A 299 -13.13 -13.13 -9.37
CA TYR A 299 -13.15 -11.67 -9.37
C TYR A 299 -14.49 -11.13 -9.87
N PHE A 300 -14.87 -9.96 -9.37
CA PHE A 300 -16.13 -9.33 -9.75
C PHE A 300 -15.91 -8.35 -10.90
N ALA A 301 -16.54 -8.65 -12.04
CA ALA A 301 -16.45 -7.88 -13.28
C ALA A 301 -17.68 -6.99 -13.43
N ILE A 302 -17.45 -5.70 -13.68
CA ILE A 302 -18.48 -4.69 -13.84
C ILE A 302 -18.33 -4.12 -15.25
N PRO A 303 -19.42 -4.00 -16.06
CA PRO A 303 -19.34 -3.38 -17.38
C PRO A 303 -18.73 -1.97 -17.30
N TYR A 304 -17.78 -1.67 -18.19
CA TYR A 304 -17.16 -0.34 -18.23
C TYR A 304 -18.21 0.74 -18.49
N GLY A 305 -18.15 1.84 -17.73
CA GLY A 305 -19.13 2.92 -17.81
C GLY A 305 -20.38 2.72 -16.95
N ALA A 306 -20.50 1.61 -16.20
CA ALA A 306 -21.57 1.44 -15.22
C ALA A 306 -21.41 2.47 -14.07
N GLU A 307 -22.54 2.98 -13.58
CA GLU A 307 -22.56 3.94 -12.47
C GLU A 307 -22.36 3.28 -11.10
N THR A 308 -22.69 2.00 -11.00
CA THR A 308 -22.61 1.21 -9.74
C THR A 308 -22.16 -0.22 -10.04
N ALA A 309 -21.82 -0.97 -8.99
CA ALA A 309 -21.43 -2.37 -9.13
C ALA A 309 -22.60 -3.35 -9.22
N LYS A 310 -23.86 -2.88 -9.28
CA LYS A 310 -25.07 -3.74 -9.28
C LYS A 310 -25.17 -4.69 -10.47
N ASP A 311 -24.68 -4.25 -11.62
CA ASP A 311 -24.75 -5.02 -12.88
C ASP A 311 -23.52 -5.92 -13.08
N GLY A 312 -22.67 -6.01 -12.08
CA GLY A 312 -21.48 -6.86 -12.12
C GLY A 312 -21.79 -8.34 -11.90
N TYR A 313 -20.83 -9.19 -12.23
CA TYR A 313 -20.92 -10.64 -12.08
C TYR A 313 -19.56 -11.28 -11.83
N TRP A 314 -19.57 -12.50 -11.27
CA TRP A 314 -18.35 -13.21 -10.94
C TRP A 314 -17.73 -13.91 -12.15
N LYS A 315 -16.43 -13.77 -12.29
CA LYS A 315 -15.58 -14.49 -13.24
C LYS A 315 -14.53 -15.32 -12.52
N GLN A 316 -14.12 -16.42 -13.12
CA GLN A 316 -13.09 -17.31 -12.57
C GLN A 316 -11.70 -16.68 -12.72
N GLY A 317 -10.91 -16.68 -11.64
CA GLY A 317 -9.51 -16.28 -11.64
C GLY A 317 -8.55 -17.42 -11.97
N PRO A 318 -7.22 -17.17 -11.98
CA PRO A 318 -6.21 -18.17 -12.34
C PRO A 318 -6.01 -19.25 -11.27
N GLY A 319 -6.44 -19.00 -10.04
CA GLY A 319 -6.30 -19.92 -8.90
C GLY A 319 -4.87 -20.36 -8.65
N MET A 320 -4.70 -21.64 -8.26
CA MET A 320 -3.38 -22.21 -8.00
C MET A 320 -2.45 -22.28 -9.21
N LYS A 321 -2.95 -22.09 -10.44
CA LYS A 321 -2.06 -22.08 -11.63
C LYS A 321 -1.03 -20.96 -11.53
N LEU A 322 -1.47 -19.75 -11.11
CA LEU A 322 -0.56 -18.63 -10.87
C LEU A 322 0.42 -18.94 -9.73
N PHE A 323 -0.06 -19.38 -8.57
CA PHE A 323 0.81 -19.60 -7.40
C PHE A 323 1.78 -20.76 -7.60
N ASN A 324 1.41 -21.78 -8.37
CA ASN A 324 2.33 -22.84 -8.79
C ASN A 324 3.43 -22.30 -9.73
N ALA A 325 3.11 -21.37 -10.63
CA ALA A 325 4.11 -20.72 -11.48
C ALA A 325 5.05 -19.82 -10.66
N VAL A 326 4.53 -19.11 -9.66
CA VAL A 326 5.32 -18.33 -8.70
C VAL A 326 6.28 -19.25 -7.94
N GLU A 327 5.78 -20.33 -7.31
CA GLU A 327 6.61 -21.28 -6.53
C GLU A 327 7.68 -21.96 -7.38
N ALA A 328 7.40 -22.22 -8.65
CA ALA A 328 8.35 -22.84 -9.57
C ALA A 328 9.52 -21.94 -9.96
N LYS A 329 9.33 -20.62 -9.93
CA LYS A 329 10.31 -19.62 -10.42
C LYS A 329 11.03 -18.86 -9.32
N ILE A 330 10.39 -18.65 -8.18
CA ILE A 330 10.97 -17.91 -7.05
C ILE A 330 10.97 -18.76 -5.78
N CYS A 331 11.97 -18.55 -4.93
CA CYS A 331 12.01 -19.21 -3.62
C CYS A 331 10.77 -18.83 -2.80
N LYS A 332 10.33 -19.78 -1.94
CA LYS A 332 9.18 -19.55 -1.05
C LYS A 332 9.40 -18.28 -0.21
N GLN A 333 8.56 -17.29 -0.43
CA GLN A 333 8.57 -16.02 0.30
C GLN A 333 7.44 -15.98 1.32
N PRO A 334 7.60 -15.24 2.44
CA PRO A 334 6.51 -15.00 3.37
C PRO A 334 5.44 -14.12 2.72
N ILE A 335 4.27 -14.72 2.44
CA ILE A 335 3.12 -14.02 1.87
C ILE A 335 1.96 -14.10 2.84
N ILE A 336 1.25 -13.00 3.05
CA ILE A 336 -0.02 -12.90 3.78
C ILE A 336 -1.11 -12.67 2.74
N ALA A 337 -2.20 -13.45 2.80
CA ALA A 337 -3.34 -13.29 1.91
C ALA A 337 -4.43 -12.46 2.59
N GLU A 338 -4.87 -11.38 1.96
CA GLU A 338 -6.06 -10.67 2.41
C GLU A 338 -7.31 -11.44 1.93
N ASP A 339 -7.90 -12.18 2.86
CA ASP A 339 -9.06 -13.04 2.68
C ASP A 339 -10.33 -12.47 3.35
N LEU A 340 -10.48 -11.15 3.36
CA LEU A 340 -11.63 -10.49 3.96
C LEU A 340 -12.87 -10.53 3.04
N GLY A 341 -14.04 -10.30 3.62
CA GLY A 341 -15.33 -10.26 2.93
C GLY A 341 -15.99 -11.63 2.77
N PHE A 342 -16.78 -11.80 1.72
CA PHE A 342 -17.55 -13.02 1.48
C PHE A 342 -16.69 -14.16 0.94
N LEU A 343 -16.43 -15.18 1.77
CA LEU A 343 -15.58 -16.32 1.43
C LEU A 343 -16.42 -17.53 1.00
N THR A 344 -16.30 -17.90 -0.28
CA THR A 344 -16.82 -19.17 -0.80
C THR A 344 -15.92 -20.33 -0.39
N ASP A 345 -16.40 -21.55 -0.52
CA ASP A 345 -15.59 -22.75 -0.23
C ASP A 345 -14.39 -22.87 -1.20
N SER A 346 -14.52 -22.37 -2.43
CA SER A 346 -13.40 -22.33 -3.40
C SER A 346 -12.31 -21.34 -2.98
N VAL A 347 -12.66 -20.17 -2.46
CA VAL A 347 -11.69 -19.21 -1.90
C VAL A 347 -10.95 -19.79 -0.69
N LYS A 348 -11.70 -20.44 0.23
CA LYS A 348 -11.10 -21.11 1.39
C LYS A 348 -10.15 -22.23 0.96
N LYS A 349 -10.54 -22.97 -0.08
CA LYS A 349 -9.68 -24.01 -0.66
C LYS A 349 -8.42 -23.41 -1.29
N LEU A 350 -8.54 -22.32 -2.06
CA LEU A 350 -7.37 -21.63 -2.64
C LEU A 350 -6.40 -21.16 -1.55
N LEU A 351 -6.92 -20.57 -0.48
CA LEU A 351 -6.10 -20.15 0.67
C LEU A 351 -5.38 -21.33 1.32
N ALA A 352 -6.10 -22.44 1.55
CA ALA A 352 -5.51 -23.64 2.13
C ALA A 352 -4.44 -24.28 1.21
N ASP A 353 -4.71 -24.33 -0.10
CA ASP A 353 -3.79 -24.90 -1.10
C ASP A 353 -2.52 -24.03 -1.27
N SER A 354 -2.64 -22.70 -1.15
CA SER A 354 -1.50 -21.78 -1.22
C SER A 354 -0.61 -21.83 0.02
N GLY A 355 -1.16 -22.25 1.15
CA GLY A 355 -0.46 -22.26 2.44
C GLY A 355 -0.15 -20.86 2.99
N PHE A 356 -0.82 -19.82 2.50
CA PHE A 356 -0.66 -18.45 3.01
C PHE A 356 -1.54 -18.21 4.23
N PRO A 357 -1.03 -17.57 5.30
CA PRO A 357 -1.88 -17.14 6.41
C PRO A 357 -2.89 -16.09 5.93
N GLY A 358 -4.15 -16.26 6.31
CA GLY A 358 -5.22 -15.29 6.09
C GLY A 358 -5.26 -14.23 7.19
N MET A 359 -6.12 -13.23 7.02
CA MET A 359 -6.28 -12.10 7.92
C MET A 359 -7.51 -12.25 8.82
N LYS A 360 -7.43 -11.75 10.03
CA LYS A 360 -8.52 -11.68 11.01
C LYS A 360 -8.63 -10.26 11.56
N VAL A 361 -9.68 -9.55 11.17
CA VAL A 361 -9.95 -8.17 11.62
C VAL A 361 -11.05 -8.20 12.68
N PHE A 362 -10.80 -7.64 13.86
CA PHE A 362 -11.69 -7.79 15.00
C PHE A 362 -13.09 -7.17 14.77
N GLU A 363 -13.18 -6.04 14.07
CA GLU A 363 -14.47 -5.39 13.78
C GLU A 363 -15.48 -6.34 13.14
N LEU A 364 -15.00 -7.22 12.24
CA LEU A 364 -15.84 -8.20 11.55
C LEU A 364 -16.36 -9.31 12.48
N GLY A 365 -15.83 -9.42 13.69
CA GLY A 365 -16.29 -10.39 14.71
C GLY A 365 -17.41 -9.85 15.61
N PHE A 366 -17.73 -8.56 15.52
CA PHE A 366 -18.72 -7.87 16.37
C PHE A 366 -19.75 -7.10 15.53
N ASP A 367 -20.28 -7.72 14.49
CA ASP A 367 -21.42 -7.23 13.69
C ASP A 367 -22.64 -8.12 13.97
N SER A 368 -23.61 -7.61 14.72
CA SER A 368 -24.82 -8.35 15.09
C SER A 368 -25.74 -8.70 13.91
N ARG A 369 -25.50 -8.08 12.75
CA ARG A 369 -26.23 -8.37 11.50
C ARG A 369 -25.63 -9.58 10.77
N ASP A 370 -24.35 -9.88 10.99
CA ASP A 370 -23.66 -11.00 10.37
C ASP A 370 -23.67 -12.23 11.29
N THR A 371 -24.47 -13.23 10.93
CA THR A 371 -24.53 -14.52 11.64
C THR A 371 -23.32 -15.41 11.38
N ASN A 372 -22.46 -15.06 10.43
CA ASN A 372 -21.25 -15.81 10.05
C ASN A 372 -19.95 -15.24 10.65
N GLY A 373 -20.02 -14.14 11.39
CA GLY A 373 -18.88 -13.43 12.00
C GLY A 373 -18.07 -14.21 13.03
N ASN A 374 -18.48 -15.40 13.42
CA ASN A 374 -17.83 -16.23 14.43
C ASN A 374 -16.34 -16.53 14.14
N GLY A 375 -15.94 -16.54 12.86
CA GLY A 375 -14.55 -16.76 12.46
C GLY A 375 -13.59 -15.61 12.79
N TYR A 376 -14.12 -14.42 13.08
CA TYR A 376 -13.34 -13.22 13.39
C TYR A 376 -13.27 -12.90 14.88
N GLN A 377 -13.86 -13.74 15.74
CA GLN A 377 -13.69 -13.60 17.19
C GLN A 377 -12.39 -14.22 17.66
N PRO A 378 -11.60 -13.56 18.53
CA PRO A 378 -10.25 -14.01 18.91
C PRO A 378 -10.16 -15.44 19.46
N HIS A 379 -11.21 -15.97 20.09
CA HIS A 379 -11.22 -17.35 20.58
C HIS A 379 -11.32 -18.41 19.46
N ASN A 380 -11.72 -17.99 18.24
CA ASN A 380 -11.79 -18.84 17.06
C ASN A 380 -10.58 -18.68 16.12
N PHE A 381 -9.61 -17.80 16.47
CA PHE A 381 -8.44 -17.62 15.64
C PHE A 381 -7.58 -18.88 15.64
N ILE A 382 -7.19 -19.31 14.45
CA ILE A 382 -6.17 -20.34 14.28
C ILE A 382 -4.78 -19.73 14.47
N ARG A 383 -3.78 -20.56 14.71
CA ARG A 383 -2.41 -20.07 14.88
C ARG A 383 -1.88 -19.43 13.60
N ASP A 384 -2.11 -20.07 12.46
CA ASP A 384 -1.66 -19.66 11.16
C ASP A 384 -2.60 -18.59 10.57
N CYS A 385 -2.64 -17.41 11.21
CA CYS A 385 -3.34 -16.24 10.73
C CYS A 385 -2.67 -14.97 11.26
N VAL A 386 -2.98 -13.83 10.62
CA VAL A 386 -2.59 -12.50 11.08
C VAL A 386 -3.80 -11.79 11.64
N ALA A 387 -3.75 -11.42 12.92
CA ALA A 387 -4.83 -10.71 13.60
C ALA A 387 -4.59 -9.20 13.55
N TYR A 388 -5.65 -8.44 13.23
CA TYR A 388 -5.62 -6.98 13.10
C TYR A 388 -6.64 -6.32 14.01
N THR A 389 -6.30 -5.18 14.60
CA THR A 389 -7.31 -4.27 15.18
C THR A 389 -8.17 -3.66 14.08
N GLY A 390 -7.58 -3.25 13.00
CA GLY A 390 -8.16 -2.74 11.77
C GLY A 390 -7.09 -2.63 10.69
N THR A 391 -7.52 -2.51 9.44
CA THR A 391 -6.68 -2.18 8.29
C THR A 391 -6.81 -0.69 7.97
N HIS A 392 -6.21 -0.22 6.88
CA HIS A 392 -6.40 1.15 6.38
C HIS A 392 -7.85 1.48 5.98
N ASP A 393 -8.67 0.48 5.69
CA ASP A 393 -10.09 0.65 5.30
C ASP A 393 -11.05 0.71 6.50
N ASN A 394 -10.63 0.16 7.64
CA ASN A 394 -11.40 0.20 8.86
C ASN A 394 -11.29 1.59 9.53
N ASP A 395 -12.23 1.90 10.40
CA ASP A 395 -12.08 3.03 11.31
C ASP A 395 -11.01 2.72 12.36
N THR A 396 -10.60 3.71 13.12
CA THR A 396 -9.86 3.47 14.36
C THR A 396 -10.79 2.79 15.38
N ILE A 397 -10.22 2.09 16.36
CA ILE A 397 -11.04 1.50 17.43
C ILE A 397 -11.94 2.55 18.10
N GLN A 398 -11.41 3.74 18.38
CA GLN A 398 -12.22 4.81 19.00
C GLN A 398 -13.31 5.34 18.07
N GLY A 399 -13.02 5.47 16.78
CA GLY A 399 -13.98 5.84 15.75
C GLY A 399 -15.10 4.79 15.63
N TRP A 400 -14.75 3.51 15.62
CA TRP A 400 -15.70 2.40 15.60
C TRP A 400 -16.62 2.42 16.82
N PHE A 401 -16.10 2.60 18.04
CA PHE A 401 -16.93 2.74 19.25
C PHE A 401 -17.86 3.95 19.23
N ALA A 402 -17.53 4.99 18.48
CA ALA A 402 -18.34 6.19 18.37
C ALA A 402 -19.46 6.05 17.32
N SER A 403 -19.32 5.19 16.32
CA SER A 403 -20.18 5.12 15.13
C SER A 403 -20.92 3.78 14.95
N ALA A 404 -20.39 2.67 15.49
CA ALA A 404 -20.99 1.35 15.36
C ALA A 404 -22.30 1.21 16.16
N ASP A 405 -23.07 0.18 15.80
CA ASP A 405 -24.32 -0.12 16.51
C ASP A 405 -24.07 -0.32 18.02
N PRO A 406 -24.91 0.25 18.90
CA PRO A 406 -24.78 0.04 20.33
C PRO A 406 -24.78 -1.43 20.78
N VAL A 407 -25.48 -2.33 20.06
CA VAL A 407 -25.45 -3.77 20.33
C VAL A 407 -24.07 -4.35 20.10
N ASP A 408 -23.41 -3.96 18.99
CA ASP A 408 -22.07 -4.42 18.60
C ASP A 408 -21.01 -3.92 19.58
N THR A 409 -21.07 -2.64 19.92
CA THR A 409 -20.13 -2.04 20.89
C THR A 409 -20.30 -2.60 22.29
N GLU A 410 -21.51 -2.89 22.74
CA GLU A 410 -21.75 -3.52 24.05
C GLU A 410 -21.23 -4.97 24.04
N TRP A 411 -21.49 -5.72 22.98
CA TRP A 411 -20.94 -7.07 22.82
C TRP A 411 -19.40 -7.08 22.92
N ALA A 412 -18.74 -6.17 22.21
CA ALA A 412 -17.28 -6.03 22.31
C ALA A 412 -16.81 -5.64 23.73
N ARG A 413 -17.54 -4.73 24.43
CA ARG A 413 -17.23 -4.35 25.82
C ARG A 413 -17.30 -5.54 26.76
N GLU A 414 -18.36 -6.32 26.67
CA GLU A 414 -18.52 -7.53 27.49
C GLU A 414 -17.47 -8.58 27.17
N TYR A 415 -17.24 -8.84 25.89
CA TYR A 415 -16.30 -9.86 25.42
C TYR A 415 -14.87 -9.60 25.89
N PHE A 416 -14.37 -8.38 25.70
CA PHE A 416 -13.01 -7.99 26.08
C PHE A 416 -12.89 -7.46 27.51
N ARG A 417 -13.99 -7.35 28.25
CA ARG A 417 -14.01 -6.72 29.59
C ARG A 417 -13.42 -5.33 29.56
N LEU A 418 -13.84 -4.50 28.60
CA LEU A 418 -13.28 -3.17 28.40
C LEU A 418 -13.66 -2.21 29.54
N THR A 419 -12.71 -1.39 29.97
CA THR A 419 -12.94 -0.36 30.97
C THR A 419 -12.47 1.01 30.46
N LYS A 420 -13.04 2.09 31.02
CA LYS A 420 -12.63 3.46 30.68
C LYS A 420 -11.23 3.77 31.21
N GLU A 421 -10.83 3.17 32.33
CA GLU A 421 -9.55 3.36 32.98
C GLU A 421 -8.40 2.81 32.14
N GLU A 422 -8.58 1.62 31.54
CA GLU A 422 -7.60 1.03 30.58
C GLU A 422 -7.62 1.79 29.26
N GLY A 423 -8.81 2.25 28.84
CA GLY A 423 -9.12 2.76 27.51
C GLY A 423 -9.55 1.64 26.58
N TYR A 424 -10.66 1.85 25.85
CA TYR A 424 -11.27 0.80 25.02
C TYR A 424 -10.29 0.31 23.93
N HIS A 425 -9.54 1.20 23.30
CA HIS A 425 -8.51 0.85 22.32
C HIS A 425 -7.44 -0.09 22.91
N TRP A 426 -6.96 0.16 24.14
CA TRP A 426 -5.98 -0.70 24.79
C TRP A 426 -6.55 -2.07 25.13
N GLY A 427 -7.80 -2.13 25.62
CA GLY A 427 -8.46 -3.40 25.92
C GLY A 427 -8.70 -4.25 24.66
N MET A 428 -9.03 -3.62 23.53
CA MET A 428 -9.16 -4.30 22.24
C MET A 428 -7.81 -4.83 21.74
N MET A 429 -6.76 -3.99 21.73
CA MET A 429 -5.40 -4.41 21.37
C MET A 429 -4.91 -5.56 22.26
N ARG A 430 -5.18 -5.50 23.57
CA ARG A 430 -4.89 -6.58 24.51
C ARG A 430 -5.56 -7.88 24.10
N GLY A 431 -6.82 -7.83 23.68
CA GLY A 431 -7.56 -9.00 23.17
C GLY A 431 -6.90 -9.62 21.93
N ILE A 432 -6.45 -8.80 21.00
CA ILE A 432 -5.74 -9.27 19.81
C ILE A 432 -4.40 -9.89 20.16
N TRP A 433 -3.61 -9.27 21.03
CA TRP A 433 -2.33 -9.82 21.49
C TRP A 433 -2.49 -11.13 22.27
N ALA A 434 -3.58 -11.28 23.04
CA ALA A 434 -3.89 -12.52 23.77
C ALA A 434 -4.35 -13.66 22.86
N SER A 435 -4.77 -13.38 21.63
CA SER A 435 -5.28 -14.39 20.68
C SER A 435 -4.22 -15.44 20.31
N ALA A 436 -4.67 -16.55 19.72
CA ALA A 436 -3.80 -17.62 19.27
C ALA A 436 -2.98 -17.29 18.02
N SER A 437 -3.31 -16.19 17.30
CA SER A 437 -2.64 -15.81 16.05
C SER A 437 -1.12 -15.73 16.19
N GLU A 438 -0.40 -16.18 15.19
CA GLU A 438 1.07 -16.10 15.17
C GLU A 438 1.54 -14.64 15.07
N LEU A 439 0.87 -13.82 14.27
CA LEU A 439 1.17 -12.40 14.11
C LEU A 439 -0.04 -11.55 14.52
N ALA A 440 0.19 -10.48 15.25
CA ALA A 440 -0.78 -9.46 15.60
C ALA A 440 -0.30 -8.09 15.18
N ILE A 441 -1.07 -7.41 14.34
CA ILE A 441 -0.79 -6.06 13.83
C ILE A 441 -1.83 -5.09 14.39
N VAL A 442 -1.37 -3.95 14.89
CA VAL A 442 -2.23 -2.88 15.38
C VAL A 442 -1.99 -1.60 14.57
N GLN A 443 -3.04 -0.81 14.34
CA GLN A 443 -2.90 0.48 13.69
C GLN A 443 -2.16 1.47 14.62
N ALA A 444 -1.29 2.30 14.06
CA ALA A 444 -0.62 3.36 14.82
C ALA A 444 -1.61 4.33 15.47
N GLN A 445 -2.74 4.59 14.82
CA GLN A 445 -3.83 5.42 15.33
C GLN A 445 -4.45 4.83 16.61
N ASP A 446 -4.61 3.51 16.66
CA ASP A 446 -5.17 2.81 17.81
C ASP A 446 -4.23 2.88 19.03
N ILE A 447 -2.93 2.73 18.80
CA ILE A 447 -1.92 2.89 19.86
C ILE A 447 -2.00 4.29 20.48
N LEU A 448 -2.25 5.30 19.65
CA LEU A 448 -2.38 6.70 20.06
C LEU A 448 -3.77 7.03 20.63
N GLY A 449 -4.75 6.13 20.52
CA GLY A 449 -6.12 6.33 20.97
C GLY A 449 -6.86 7.42 20.22
N LEU A 450 -6.60 7.55 18.92
CA LEU A 450 -7.21 8.56 18.05
C LEU A 450 -8.58 8.08 17.55
N GLY A 451 -9.46 9.04 17.26
CA GLY A 451 -10.81 8.78 16.75
C GLY A 451 -10.87 8.81 15.22
N HIS A 452 -12.11 8.95 14.72
CA HIS A 452 -12.43 8.96 13.28
C HIS A 452 -11.62 9.99 12.47
N GLU A 453 -11.20 11.09 13.08
CA GLU A 453 -10.38 12.13 12.44
C GLU A 453 -9.02 11.62 11.95
N ALA A 454 -8.57 10.48 12.48
CA ALA A 454 -7.32 9.83 12.10
C ALA A 454 -7.53 8.60 11.18
N ARG A 455 -8.76 8.31 10.77
CA ARG A 455 -9.05 7.23 9.83
C ARG A 455 -8.30 7.45 8.52
N MET A 456 -7.70 6.38 7.98
CA MET A 456 -6.85 6.47 6.80
C MET A 456 -7.68 6.53 5.52
N ASN A 457 -8.65 5.62 5.38
CA ASN A 457 -9.51 5.52 4.22
C ASN A 457 -10.96 5.20 4.62
N THR A 458 -11.90 5.83 3.91
CA THR A 458 -13.30 5.46 3.94
C THR A 458 -13.64 4.90 2.56
N PRO A 459 -13.80 3.58 2.40
CA PRO A 459 -14.10 2.95 1.13
C PRO A 459 -15.28 3.59 0.40
N SER A 460 -15.24 3.61 -0.92
CA SER A 460 -16.27 4.22 -1.79
C SER A 460 -16.45 5.73 -1.65
N THR A 461 -15.48 6.44 -1.06
CA THR A 461 -15.47 7.92 -1.00
C THR A 461 -14.26 8.51 -1.70
N VAL A 462 -14.39 9.73 -2.17
CA VAL A 462 -13.31 10.51 -2.78
C VAL A 462 -13.04 11.76 -1.94
N GLY A 463 -11.76 12.08 -1.75
CA GLY A 463 -11.31 13.20 -0.93
C GLY A 463 -11.21 12.87 0.57
N ASN A 464 -10.36 13.59 1.25
CA ASN A 464 -10.04 13.43 2.68
C ASN A 464 -9.45 12.08 3.12
N ASN A 465 -9.28 11.12 2.21
CA ASN A 465 -8.59 9.86 2.45
C ASN A 465 -7.08 10.02 2.35
N TRP A 466 -6.32 9.11 2.96
CA TRP A 466 -4.85 8.98 2.87
C TRP A 466 -4.07 10.19 3.44
N CYS A 467 -4.76 11.11 4.11
CA CYS A 467 -4.20 12.41 4.54
C CYS A 467 -3.67 12.43 5.96
N TRP A 468 -4.02 11.47 6.82
CA TRP A 468 -3.63 11.51 8.22
C TRP A 468 -2.13 11.43 8.43
N ARG A 469 -1.61 12.28 9.36
CA ARG A 469 -0.21 12.24 9.82
C ARG A 469 -0.12 12.31 11.34
N ALA A 470 0.83 11.56 11.89
CA ALA A 470 1.18 11.63 13.29
C ALA A 470 1.90 12.95 13.62
N LYS A 471 1.60 13.52 14.79
CA LYS A 471 2.32 14.68 15.30
C LYS A 471 3.71 14.29 15.86
N ARG A 472 4.64 15.22 15.88
CA ARG A 472 5.96 14.99 16.49
C ARG A 472 5.84 14.62 17.96
N GLY A 473 6.67 13.67 18.41
CA GLY A 473 6.80 13.28 19.81
C GLY A 473 5.70 12.40 20.37
N VAL A 474 4.72 11.98 19.55
CA VAL A 474 3.66 11.06 20.01
C VAL A 474 4.19 9.64 20.21
N PHE A 475 5.15 9.19 19.39
CA PHE A 475 5.88 7.94 19.57
C PHE A 475 7.06 8.19 20.51
N ASN A 476 6.83 8.02 21.80
CA ASN A 476 7.78 8.34 22.87
C ASN A 476 8.09 7.12 23.75
N ASP A 477 9.11 7.25 24.59
CA ASP A 477 9.62 6.16 25.44
C ASP A 477 8.54 5.59 26.39
N ARG A 478 7.63 6.43 26.89
CA ARG A 478 6.53 5.96 27.75
C ARG A 478 5.58 5.04 26.99
N LEU A 479 5.25 5.39 25.75
CA LEU A 479 4.41 4.58 24.89
C LEU A 479 5.13 3.30 24.48
N ALA A 480 6.42 3.38 24.13
CA ALA A 480 7.25 2.22 23.82
C ALA A 480 7.30 1.25 25.01
N ALA A 481 7.54 1.73 26.22
CA ALA A 481 7.57 0.88 27.42
C ALA A 481 6.23 0.19 27.69
N LYS A 482 5.10 0.87 27.46
CA LYS A 482 3.76 0.30 27.62
C LYS A 482 3.50 -0.82 26.60
N LEU A 483 3.91 -0.62 25.34
CA LEU A 483 3.82 -1.65 24.27
C LEU A 483 4.72 -2.83 24.55
N TYR A 484 5.96 -2.59 25.00
CA TYR A 484 6.90 -3.63 25.37
C TYR A 484 6.33 -4.54 26.46
N GLN A 485 5.79 -3.95 27.55
CA GLN A 485 5.14 -4.70 28.62
C GLN A 485 3.98 -5.56 28.14
N ALA A 486 3.17 -5.04 27.20
CA ALA A 486 2.08 -5.82 26.59
C ALA A 486 2.64 -6.97 25.74
N ALA A 487 3.66 -6.72 24.92
CA ALA A 487 4.30 -7.74 24.10
C ALA A 487 4.96 -8.84 24.96
N GLU A 488 5.60 -8.46 26.07
CA GLU A 488 6.17 -9.39 27.06
C GLU A 488 5.09 -10.25 27.70
N LEU A 489 4.02 -9.63 28.22
CA LEU A 489 2.91 -10.32 28.89
C LEU A 489 2.27 -11.41 28.03
N TYR A 490 2.15 -11.15 26.72
CA TYR A 490 1.52 -12.06 25.76
C TYR A 490 2.53 -12.88 24.96
N GLU A 491 3.79 -12.96 25.40
CA GLU A 491 4.86 -13.74 24.76
C GLU A 491 5.06 -13.41 23.28
N ARG A 492 5.06 -12.14 22.93
CA ARG A 492 5.25 -11.62 21.56
C ARG A 492 6.58 -10.89 21.37
N LEU A 493 7.48 -10.91 22.38
CA LEU A 493 8.83 -10.36 22.25
C LEU A 493 9.73 -11.28 21.40
N PRO A 494 10.75 -10.72 20.72
CA PRO A 494 11.81 -11.52 20.10
C PRO A 494 12.50 -12.36 21.16
N ARG A 495 12.81 -13.63 20.83
CA ARG A 495 13.57 -14.56 21.67
C ARG A 495 14.97 -14.72 21.15
#